data_77d8764515866345c09abe5c7e092951
#
_entry.id   77d8764515866345c09abe5c7e092951
#
_cell.length_a   1.000
_cell.length_b   1.000
_cell.length_c   1.000
_cell.angle_alpha   90.00
_cell.angle_beta   90.00
_cell.angle_gamma   90.00
#
_symmetry.space_group_name_H-M   'P 1'
#
loop_
_entity.id
_entity.type
_entity.pdbx_description
1 polymer ?
#
loop_
_entity_poly.entity_id
_entity_poly.type
_entity_poly.pdbx_seq_one_letter_code
_entity_poly.pdbx_strand_id
1 'polypeptide(L)'
;RQGYDLIIGGRQAIDGDTAQVGPQTAERLDIPQVTYVDKIMEVNDKSVTVRKSLEDTEEIIEAKLPCLLTTLSGMNTPRYMNCNDIVDSFSKEVKIMTFADLDIPAEKVGLAGSPTKVHHTFTKDVTAETETYDMPAADAAKLIAKTLKEKQIITK
;
A
#
# COMPACT_ATOMS: atom_id res chain seq x y z
N ARG A 1 -3.25 -25.01 10.35
CA ARG A 1 -3.89 -23.75 9.93
C ARG A 1 -4.22 -22.95 11.18
N GLN A 2 -3.71 -21.74 11.29
CA GLN A 2 -4.19 -20.79 12.30
C GLN A 2 -5.54 -20.24 11.80
N GLY A 3 -6.56 -20.24 12.66
CA GLY A 3 -7.83 -19.59 12.35
C GLY A 3 -7.62 -18.07 12.29
N TYR A 4 -8.15 -17.43 11.29
CA TYR A 4 -8.15 -15.96 11.13
C TYR A 4 -9.48 -15.55 10.50
N ASP A 5 -9.97 -14.39 10.88
CA ASP A 5 -11.19 -13.81 10.33
C ASP A 5 -10.84 -12.64 9.40
N LEU A 6 -9.74 -11.93 9.69
CA LEU A 6 -9.31 -10.77 8.93
C LEU A 6 -7.79 -10.77 8.74
N ILE A 7 -7.34 -10.62 7.49
CA ILE A 7 -5.96 -10.41 7.13
C ILE A 7 -5.79 -8.95 6.72
N ILE A 8 -4.88 -8.23 7.35
CA ILE A 8 -4.58 -6.84 7.02
C ILE A 8 -3.14 -6.74 6.54
N GLY A 9 -2.94 -6.18 5.36
CA GLY A 9 -1.64 -5.92 4.78
C GLY A 9 -1.48 -4.46 4.36
N GLY A 10 -0.25 -4.04 4.13
CA GLY A 10 0.03 -2.78 3.46
C GLY A 10 -0.38 -2.83 1.98
N ARG A 11 -0.55 -1.65 1.37
CA ARG A 11 -0.93 -1.53 -0.04
C ARG A 11 0.06 -2.25 -0.96
N GLN A 12 1.36 -2.00 -0.79
CA GLN A 12 2.39 -2.52 -1.68
C GLN A 12 3.78 -2.39 -1.04
N ALA A 13 4.74 -3.19 -1.52
CA ALA A 13 6.15 -3.05 -1.21
C ALA A 13 6.78 -2.00 -2.13
N ILE A 14 7.69 -1.20 -1.61
CA ILE A 14 8.31 -0.08 -2.34
C ILE A 14 9.32 -0.54 -3.41
N ASP A 15 9.89 -1.71 -3.23
CA ASP A 15 10.86 -2.30 -4.15
C ASP A 15 10.25 -2.81 -5.45
N GLY A 16 9.10 -3.47 -5.36
CA GLY A 16 8.41 -4.03 -6.54
C GLY A 16 7.30 -3.15 -7.10
N ASP A 17 6.71 -2.32 -6.27
CA ASP A 17 5.66 -1.32 -6.59
C ASP A 17 4.45 -1.86 -7.40
N THR A 18 4.19 -3.16 -7.31
CA THR A 18 3.15 -3.83 -8.12
C THR A 18 1.83 -4.05 -7.39
N ALA A 19 1.79 -3.87 -6.06
CA ALA A 19 0.62 -4.09 -5.20
C ALA A 19 -0.03 -5.49 -5.33
N GLN A 20 0.72 -6.50 -5.72
CA GLN A 20 0.19 -7.84 -6.04
C GLN A 20 0.15 -8.81 -4.85
N VAL A 21 0.97 -8.62 -3.82
CA VAL A 21 1.12 -9.60 -2.73
C VAL A 21 -0.19 -9.83 -1.98
N GLY A 22 -0.90 -8.77 -1.61
CA GLY A 22 -2.22 -8.88 -0.95
C GLY A 22 -3.23 -9.64 -1.81
N PRO A 23 -3.54 -9.17 -3.03
CA PRO A 23 -4.47 -9.84 -3.94
C PRO A 23 -4.12 -11.31 -4.22
N GLN A 24 -2.85 -11.62 -4.50
CA GLN A 24 -2.42 -13.01 -4.75
C GLN A 24 -2.54 -13.88 -3.50
N THR A 25 -2.32 -13.31 -2.31
CA THR A 25 -2.52 -14.04 -1.06
C THR A 25 -4.00 -14.39 -0.86
N ALA A 26 -4.90 -13.44 -1.09
CA ALA A 26 -6.33 -13.67 -0.97
C ALA A 26 -6.83 -14.73 -1.96
N GLU A 27 -6.38 -14.66 -3.22
CA GLU A 27 -6.68 -15.66 -4.26
C GLU A 27 -6.19 -17.06 -3.87
N ARG A 28 -4.97 -17.17 -3.32
CA ARG A 28 -4.42 -18.46 -2.86
C ARG A 28 -5.16 -19.04 -1.65
N LEU A 29 -5.79 -18.20 -0.86
CA LEU A 29 -6.57 -18.60 0.31
C LEU A 29 -8.06 -18.78 -0.01
N ASP A 30 -8.50 -18.45 -1.22
CA ASP A 30 -9.89 -18.47 -1.68
C ASP A 30 -10.81 -17.64 -0.76
N ILE A 31 -10.38 -16.39 -0.47
CA ILE A 31 -11.10 -15.44 0.37
C ILE A 31 -11.34 -14.11 -0.35
N PRO A 32 -12.43 -13.40 -0.03
CA PRO A 32 -12.68 -12.05 -0.51
C PRO A 32 -11.53 -11.09 -0.16
N GLN A 33 -11.36 -10.05 -0.99
CA GLN A 33 -10.38 -9.00 -0.73
C GLN A 33 -10.93 -7.62 -1.04
N VAL A 34 -10.44 -6.61 -0.31
CA VAL A 34 -10.64 -5.20 -0.64
C VAL A 34 -9.30 -4.49 -0.57
N THR A 35 -8.93 -3.85 -1.67
CA THR A 35 -7.68 -3.08 -1.78
C THR A 35 -7.92 -1.59 -1.56
N TYR A 36 -6.86 -0.83 -1.25
CA TYR A 36 -6.89 0.63 -1.08
C TYR A 36 -7.84 1.10 0.03
N VAL A 37 -7.92 0.34 1.13
CA VAL A 37 -8.75 0.69 2.28
C VAL A 37 -8.12 1.85 3.04
N ASP A 38 -8.86 2.93 3.20
CA ASP A 38 -8.45 4.10 3.98
C ASP A 38 -9.22 4.23 5.29
N LYS A 39 -10.32 3.47 5.47
CA LYS A 39 -11.09 3.46 6.71
C LYS A 39 -11.85 2.14 6.90
N ILE A 40 -11.75 1.58 8.11
CA ILE A 40 -12.65 0.53 8.58
C ILE A 40 -13.82 1.23 9.25
N MET A 41 -15.03 1.03 8.76
CA MET A 41 -16.24 1.70 9.23
C MET A 41 -16.99 0.87 10.25
N GLU A 42 -17.14 -0.43 9.98
CA GLU A 42 -17.85 -1.36 10.85
C GLU A 42 -17.26 -2.76 10.74
N VAL A 43 -17.23 -3.47 11.84
CA VAL A 43 -16.83 -4.89 11.90
C VAL A 43 -17.89 -5.63 12.72
N ASN A 44 -18.41 -6.72 12.19
CA ASN A 44 -19.29 -7.65 12.90
C ASN A 44 -18.80 -9.09 12.73
N ASP A 45 -19.52 -10.07 13.28
CA ASP A 45 -19.10 -11.47 13.27
C ASP A 45 -19.06 -12.11 11.87
N LYS A 46 -19.61 -11.48 10.85
CA LYS A 46 -19.79 -12.06 9.51
C LYS A 46 -19.17 -11.23 8.40
N SER A 47 -18.99 -9.93 8.63
CA SER A 47 -18.55 -9.01 7.60
C SER A 47 -17.76 -7.82 8.17
N VAL A 48 -17.03 -7.16 7.31
CA VAL A 48 -16.38 -5.87 7.56
C VAL A 48 -16.84 -4.89 6.50
N THR A 49 -17.25 -3.68 6.92
CA THR A 49 -17.57 -2.57 6.03
C THR A 49 -16.42 -1.59 6.04
N VAL A 50 -15.89 -1.32 4.86
CA VAL A 50 -14.70 -0.47 4.67
C VAL A 50 -14.97 0.62 3.63
N ARG A 51 -14.24 1.71 3.75
CA ARG A 51 -14.12 2.69 2.68
C ARG A 51 -12.84 2.41 1.90
N LYS A 52 -12.99 2.29 0.59
CA LYS A 52 -11.92 2.16 -0.38
C LYS A 52 -11.76 3.50 -1.08
N SER A 53 -10.54 4.02 -1.13
CA SER A 53 -10.22 5.29 -1.78
C SER A 53 -9.43 5.04 -3.06
N LEU A 54 -9.94 5.58 -4.16
CA LEU A 54 -9.30 5.62 -5.47
C LEU A 54 -8.91 7.08 -5.79
N GLU A 55 -8.33 7.33 -6.95
CA GLU A 55 -7.84 8.68 -7.31
C GLU A 55 -8.96 9.73 -7.29
N ASP A 56 -10.11 9.41 -7.87
CA ASP A 56 -11.23 10.36 -8.04
C ASP A 56 -12.53 9.91 -7.34
N THR A 57 -12.54 8.74 -6.70
CA THR A 57 -13.75 8.16 -6.13
C THR A 57 -13.51 7.46 -4.80
N GLU A 58 -14.55 7.41 -3.99
CA GLU A 58 -14.61 6.60 -2.77
C GLU A 58 -15.74 5.57 -2.91
N GLU A 59 -15.47 4.36 -2.47
CA GLU A 59 -16.43 3.26 -2.48
C GLU A 59 -16.62 2.72 -1.07
N ILE A 60 -17.86 2.48 -0.67
CA ILE A 60 -18.18 1.75 0.57
C ILE A 60 -18.45 0.30 0.19
N ILE A 61 -17.65 -0.59 0.75
CA ILE A 61 -17.70 -2.02 0.41
C ILE A 61 -17.91 -2.82 1.69
N GLU A 62 -18.87 -3.72 1.67
CA GLU A 62 -19.05 -4.76 2.67
C GLU A 62 -18.44 -6.07 2.16
N ALA A 63 -17.46 -6.60 2.88
CA ALA A 63 -16.80 -7.87 2.58
C ALA A 63 -17.14 -8.92 3.64
N LYS A 64 -17.47 -10.14 3.20
CA LYS A 64 -17.69 -11.28 4.11
C LYS A 64 -16.39 -11.75 4.72
N LEU A 65 -16.42 -12.13 5.98
CA LEU A 65 -15.32 -12.77 6.68
C LEU A 65 -15.25 -14.29 6.39
N PRO A 66 -14.06 -14.90 6.35
CA PRO A 66 -12.75 -14.26 6.42
C PRO A 66 -12.43 -13.49 5.14
N CYS A 67 -11.72 -12.35 5.25
CA CYS A 67 -11.30 -11.58 4.09
C CYS A 67 -9.91 -10.95 4.27
N LEU A 68 -9.36 -10.41 3.18
CA LEU A 68 -8.09 -9.69 3.17
C LEU A 68 -8.30 -8.22 2.78
N LEU A 69 -7.71 -7.32 3.56
CA LEU A 69 -7.70 -5.88 3.27
C LEU A 69 -6.27 -5.41 2.99
N THR A 70 -6.07 -4.60 1.95
CA THR A 70 -4.83 -3.83 1.82
C THR A 70 -5.10 -2.36 2.12
N THR A 71 -4.28 -1.77 2.99
CA THR A 71 -4.56 -0.48 3.61
C THR A 71 -3.66 0.63 3.10
N LEU A 72 -4.21 1.85 3.08
CA LEU A 72 -3.49 3.06 2.77
C LEU A 72 -2.83 3.67 4.02
N SER A 73 -1.78 4.48 3.82
CA SER A 73 -0.99 5.07 4.90
C SER A 73 -1.76 6.02 5.82
N GLY A 74 -2.87 6.58 5.36
CA GLY A 74 -3.71 7.51 6.12
C GLY A 74 -4.79 6.86 6.98
N MET A 75 -4.90 5.52 7.02
CA MET A 75 -6.00 4.83 7.68
C MET A 75 -6.07 5.10 9.18
N ASN A 76 -4.94 5.23 9.84
CA ASN A 76 -4.86 5.54 11.27
C ASN A 76 -3.57 6.29 11.62
N THR A 77 -3.57 6.96 12.77
CA THR A 77 -2.36 7.53 13.34
C THR A 77 -1.72 6.51 14.30
N PRO A 78 -0.47 6.06 14.04
CA PRO A 78 0.22 5.14 14.92
C PRO A 78 0.35 5.71 16.33
N ARG A 79 0.10 4.88 17.33
CA ARG A 79 0.32 5.24 18.72
C ARG A 79 1.81 5.22 19.07
N TYR A 80 2.24 6.14 19.92
CA TYR A 80 3.59 6.08 20.48
C TYR A 80 3.76 4.88 21.39
N MET A 81 4.95 4.30 21.40
CA MET A 81 5.33 3.23 22.32
C MET A 81 5.41 3.77 23.74
N ASN A 82 4.86 3.03 24.71
CA ASN A 82 5.09 3.33 26.11
C ASN A 82 6.30 2.52 26.65
N CYS A 83 6.90 3.01 27.76
CA CYS A 83 8.12 2.40 28.29
C CYS A 83 7.92 0.94 28.72
N ASN A 84 6.77 0.59 29.29
CA ASN A 84 6.51 -0.78 29.74
C ASN A 84 6.43 -1.74 28.57
N ASP A 85 5.70 -1.36 27.50
CA ASP A 85 5.59 -2.21 26.30
C ASP A 85 6.94 -2.37 25.58
N ILE A 86 7.81 -1.35 25.62
CA ILE A 86 9.18 -1.46 25.09
C ILE A 86 9.95 -2.52 25.86
N VAL A 87 9.95 -2.46 27.19
CA VAL A 87 10.63 -3.45 28.04
C VAL A 87 10.06 -4.84 27.82
N ASP A 88 8.75 -4.98 27.84
CA ASP A 88 8.05 -6.26 27.65
C ASP A 88 8.30 -6.87 26.26
N SER A 89 8.56 -6.06 25.25
CA SER A 89 8.86 -6.54 23.89
C SER A 89 10.10 -7.43 23.83
N PHE A 90 11.10 -7.18 24.68
CA PHE A 90 12.32 -8.00 24.75
C PHE A 90 12.07 -9.43 25.26
N SER A 91 10.98 -9.65 25.98
CA SER A 91 10.59 -10.98 26.47
C SER A 91 9.66 -11.74 25.53
N LYS A 92 9.19 -11.10 24.44
CA LYS A 92 8.31 -11.74 23.46
C LYS A 92 9.08 -12.71 22.58
N GLU A 93 8.52 -13.90 22.38
CA GLU A 93 9.07 -14.87 21.45
C GLU A 93 8.93 -14.37 19.99
N VAL A 94 10.04 -14.36 19.26
CA VAL A 94 10.06 -14.14 17.82
C VAL A 94 10.26 -15.49 17.14
N LYS A 95 9.19 -16.04 16.58
CA LYS A 95 9.25 -17.31 15.87
C LYS A 95 9.94 -17.09 14.50
N ILE A 96 11.10 -17.71 14.35
CA ILE A 96 11.84 -17.71 13.08
C ILE A 96 11.48 -18.98 12.32
N MET A 97 10.95 -18.82 11.09
CA MET A 97 10.71 -19.92 10.18
C MET A 97 11.69 -19.82 9.01
N THR A 98 12.31 -20.95 8.68
CA THR A 98 13.23 -21.07 7.56
C THR A 98 12.56 -21.80 6.41
N PHE A 99 13.21 -21.85 5.23
CA PHE A 99 12.71 -22.62 4.09
C PHE A 99 12.52 -24.10 4.43
N ALA A 100 13.37 -24.66 5.31
CA ALA A 100 13.26 -26.05 5.75
C ALA A 100 11.96 -26.37 6.53
N ASP A 101 11.33 -25.35 7.10
CA ASP A 101 10.06 -25.47 7.84
C ASP A 101 8.83 -25.40 6.92
N LEU A 102 9.05 -25.19 5.61
CA LEU A 102 8.02 -25.08 4.61
C LEU A 102 8.03 -26.32 3.71
N ASP A 103 6.87 -26.92 3.52
CA ASP A 103 6.69 -28.05 2.58
C ASP A 103 6.47 -27.52 1.16
N ILE A 104 7.50 -26.85 0.60
CA ILE A 104 7.47 -26.25 -0.73
C ILE A 104 8.71 -26.70 -1.51
N PRO A 105 8.55 -27.20 -2.75
CA PRO A 105 9.69 -27.54 -3.60
C PRO A 105 10.58 -26.33 -3.90
N ALA A 106 11.90 -26.50 -3.84
CA ALA A 106 12.86 -25.41 -4.00
C ALA A 106 12.76 -24.70 -5.37
N GLU A 107 12.38 -25.41 -6.42
CA GLU A 107 12.18 -24.88 -7.76
C GLU A 107 10.98 -23.91 -7.88
N LYS A 108 10.07 -23.92 -6.88
CA LYS A 108 8.88 -23.06 -6.85
C LYS A 108 9.07 -21.75 -6.08
N VAL A 109 10.26 -21.52 -5.54
CA VAL A 109 10.56 -20.35 -4.72
C VAL A 109 11.74 -19.53 -5.25
N GLY A 110 11.86 -18.31 -4.76
CA GLY A 110 12.93 -17.39 -5.14
C GLY A 110 12.91 -17.03 -6.63
N LEU A 111 14.06 -16.70 -7.17
CA LEU A 111 14.21 -16.31 -8.58
C LEU A 111 13.86 -17.43 -9.57
N ALA A 112 14.06 -18.69 -9.19
CA ALA A 112 13.74 -19.84 -10.03
C ALA A 112 12.22 -20.03 -10.18
N GLY A 113 11.50 -19.86 -9.08
CA GLY A 113 10.04 -20.03 -9.04
C GLY A 113 9.24 -18.78 -9.41
N SER A 114 9.89 -17.62 -9.54
CA SER A 114 9.19 -16.37 -9.88
C SER A 114 8.77 -16.31 -11.35
N PRO A 115 7.50 -16.06 -11.66
CA PRO A 115 7.04 -15.84 -13.03
C PRO A 115 7.53 -14.49 -13.60
N THR A 116 7.97 -13.56 -12.75
CA THR A 116 8.49 -12.25 -13.15
C THR A 116 9.98 -12.17 -12.88
N LYS A 117 10.72 -11.57 -13.81
CA LYS A 117 12.16 -11.33 -13.69
C LYS A 117 12.48 -9.89 -14.05
N VAL A 118 13.41 -9.27 -13.31
CA VAL A 118 13.95 -7.97 -13.68
C VAL A 118 14.67 -8.12 -15.02
N HIS A 119 14.19 -7.41 -16.03
CA HIS A 119 14.79 -7.40 -17.36
C HIS A 119 15.92 -6.38 -17.46
N HIS A 120 15.67 -5.17 -16.94
CA HIS A 120 16.61 -4.06 -17.01
C HIS A 120 16.37 -3.08 -15.86
N THR A 121 17.43 -2.54 -15.31
CA THR A 121 17.38 -1.46 -14.33
C THR A 121 18.07 -0.22 -14.92
N PHE A 122 17.50 0.95 -14.67
CA PHE A 122 18.08 2.23 -15.10
C PHE A 122 17.78 3.29 -14.05
N THR A 123 18.67 4.28 -13.98
CA THR A 123 18.42 5.48 -13.19
C THR A 123 17.73 6.49 -14.08
N LYS A 124 16.60 7.01 -13.61
CA LYS A 124 15.91 8.08 -14.32
C LYS A 124 16.74 9.36 -14.18
N ASP A 125 17.27 9.89 -15.28
CA ASP A 125 17.85 11.21 -15.31
C ASP A 125 16.73 12.25 -15.16
N VAL A 126 16.60 12.81 -13.97
CA VAL A 126 15.66 13.90 -13.70
C VAL A 126 16.36 15.22 -14.03
N THR A 127 16.52 15.50 -15.30
CA THR A 127 16.85 16.85 -15.77
C THR A 127 15.52 17.61 -15.88
N ALA A 128 15.13 18.28 -14.80
CA ALA A 128 14.06 19.27 -14.91
C ALA A 128 14.64 20.52 -15.57
N GLU A 129 14.14 20.89 -16.75
CA GLU A 129 14.38 22.23 -17.27
C GLU A 129 13.70 23.23 -16.32
N THR A 130 14.50 23.91 -15.52
CA THR A 130 14.02 24.89 -14.56
C THR A 130 14.15 26.27 -15.17
N GLU A 131 13.05 26.94 -15.37
CA GLU A 131 13.04 28.37 -15.74
C GLU A 131 12.94 29.20 -14.47
N THR A 132 13.86 30.16 -14.32
CA THR A 132 13.86 31.08 -13.19
C THR A 132 13.48 32.47 -13.65
N TYR A 133 12.51 33.07 -12.98
CA TYR A 133 12.01 34.40 -13.29
C TYR A 133 12.26 35.34 -12.11
N ASP A 134 12.92 36.49 -12.39
CA ASP A 134 13.06 37.59 -11.43
C ASP A 134 12.07 38.71 -11.82
N MET A 135 10.94 38.75 -11.12
CA MET A 135 9.85 39.68 -11.40
C MET A 135 9.05 40.02 -10.16
N PRO A 136 8.27 41.14 -10.15
CA PRO A 136 7.37 41.48 -9.05
C PRO A 136 6.35 40.36 -8.77
N ALA A 137 6.00 40.15 -7.49
CA ALA A 137 5.12 39.08 -7.04
C ALA A 137 3.78 39.03 -7.79
N ALA A 138 3.21 40.19 -8.12
CA ALA A 138 1.94 40.27 -8.87
C ALA A 138 2.06 39.71 -10.29
N ASP A 139 3.19 39.90 -10.96
CA ASP A 139 3.44 39.41 -12.32
C ASP A 139 3.81 37.93 -12.29
N ALA A 140 4.57 37.49 -11.26
CA ALA A 140 4.82 36.08 -11.01
C ALA A 140 3.53 35.28 -10.80
N ALA A 141 2.59 35.81 -10.00
CA ALA A 141 1.30 35.19 -9.77
C ALA A 141 0.48 35.04 -11.07
N LYS A 142 0.47 36.07 -11.93
CA LYS A 142 -0.18 36.01 -13.25
C LYS A 142 0.45 34.96 -14.16
N LEU A 143 1.78 34.92 -14.21
CA LEU A 143 2.52 33.94 -15.01
C LEU A 143 2.23 32.51 -14.56
N ILE A 144 2.27 32.23 -13.25
CA ILE A 144 1.95 30.93 -12.68
C ILE A 144 0.50 30.54 -13.06
N ALA A 145 -0.47 31.42 -12.84
CA ALA A 145 -1.86 31.15 -13.14
C ALA A 145 -2.07 30.87 -14.64
N LYS A 146 -1.41 31.64 -15.53
CA LYS A 146 -1.44 31.41 -16.98
C LYS A 146 -0.85 30.05 -17.33
N THR A 147 0.33 29.72 -16.84
CA THR A 147 1.01 28.44 -17.12
C THR A 147 0.19 27.25 -16.65
N LEU A 148 -0.43 27.33 -15.45
CA LEU A 148 -1.28 26.27 -14.92
C LEU A 148 -2.54 26.05 -15.78
N LYS A 149 -3.12 27.14 -16.31
CA LYS A 149 -4.26 27.06 -17.25
C LYS A 149 -3.84 26.47 -18.60
N GLU A 150 -2.72 26.91 -19.17
CA GLU A 150 -2.20 26.39 -20.44
C GLU A 150 -1.88 24.88 -20.35
N LYS A 151 -1.40 24.43 -19.21
CA LYS A 151 -1.14 23.00 -18.91
C LYS A 151 -2.40 22.24 -18.47
N GLN A 152 -3.57 22.89 -18.44
CA GLN A 152 -4.86 22.30 -18.02
C GLN A 152 -4.87 21.70 -16.60
N ILE A 153 -3.97 22.18 -15.72
CA ILE A 153 -3.91 21.76 -14.32
C ILE A 153 -5.04 22.43 -13.53
N ILE A 154 -5.42 23.65 -13.89
CA ILE A 154 -6.58 24.37 -13.34
C ILE A 154 -7.52 24.75 -14.46
N THR A 155 -8.82 24.57 -14.25
CA THR A 155 -9.87 24.81 -15.26
C THR A 155 -10.61 26.16 -15.08
N LYS A 156 -10.38 26.88 -13.97
CA LYS A 156 -11.00 28.19 -13.67
C LYS A 156 -9.98 29.19 -13.16
#